data_39dbb0f8098541a9744938b66f512dad
#
_entry.id   39dbb0f8098541a9744938b66f512dad
#
_cell.length_a   1.000
_cell.length_b   1.000
_cell.length_c   1.000
_cell.angle_alpha   90.00
_cell.angle_beta   90.00
_cell.angle_gamma   90.00
#
_symmetry.space_group_name_H-M   'P 1'
#
loop_
_entity.id
_entity.type
_entity.pdbx_description
1 polymer ?
#
loop_
_entity_poly.entity_id
_entity_poly.type
_entity_poly.pdbx_seq_one_letter_code
_entity_poly.pdbx_strand_id
1 'polypeptide(L)'
;MDTWHKEINSCLHCTSEDISLIGTTEHGYDRYSCHSCRRTFNERSLSPFNRLEIQTDIALQVVRWYLRYKLSLRDLTELFQERGIIFTHETVRSWILKFIPLITKELRRRRFGKVGESWYIDETYVRVKGKDCYLYRAIDRQGNSVDCMLSKTRDMKAAKRFLKGARIVTGSNAKRATTDGLPSYPRAIRETLGKRVLHRVNAYLINYTEQSHRPIK
;
A
#
# COMPACT_ATOMS: atom_id res chain seq x y z
N MET A 1 -1.95 24.69 -7.68
CA MET A 1 -1.71 23.34 -8.27
C MET A 1 -0.22 23.19 -8.37
N ASP A 2 0.39 22.61 -7.34
CA ASP A 2 1.84 22.40 -7.35
C ASP A 2 2.15 21.24 -8.31
N THR A 3 2.64 21.61 -9.46
CA THR A 3 3.17 20.67 -10.44
C THR A 3 4.41 20.01 -9.82
N TRP A 4 4.39 18.72 -9.69
CA TRP A 4 5.53 17.90 -9.26
C TRP A 4 6.59 17.84 -10.38
N HIS A 5 7.03 19.00 -10.85
CA HIS A 5 8.14 19.10 -11.80
C HIS A 5 9.44 19.05 -10.99
N LYS A 6 10.13 17.93 -11.12
CA LYS A 6 11.46 17.77 -10.57
C LYS A 6 12.43 18.44 -11.54
N GLU A 7 13.13 19.47 -11.09
CA GLU A 7 14.24 20.03 -11.87
C GLU A 7 15.25 18.92 -12.18
N ILE A 8 15.51 18.72 -13.46
CA ILE A 8 16.46 17.72 -13.94
C ILE A 8 17.74 18.43 -14.33
N ASN A 9 18.80 18.24 -13.53
CA ASN A 9 20.11 18.85 -13.75
C ASN A 9 21.14 17.85 -14.28
N SER A 10 20.77 16.57 -14.41
CA SER A 10 21.67 15.52 -14.92
C SER A 10 20.91 14.40 -15.60
N CYS A 11 21.59 13.69 -16.47
CA CYS A 11 21.03 12.54 -17.19
C CYS A 11 20.64 11.40 -16.22
N LEU A 12 19.41 10.92 -16.31
CA LEU A 12 18.93 9.81 -15.47
C LEU A 12 19.59 8.45 -15.83
N HIS A 13 20.26 8.36 -16.97
CA HIS A 13 20.89 7.10 -17.43
C HIS A 13 22.40 7.03 -17.13
N CYS A 14 23.12 8.14 -17.23
CA CYS A 14 24.58 8.15 -17.07
C CYS A 14 25.09 9.24 -16.11
N THR A 15 24.18 9.98 -15.48
CA THR A 15 24.49 11.06 -14.52
C THR A 15 25.28 12.25 -15.07
N SER A 16 25.52 12.32 -16.40
CA SER A 16 26.19 13.47 -17.03
C SER A 16 25.32 14.72 -16.91
N GLU A 17 25.95 15.86 -16.66
CA GLU A 17 25.30 17.18 -16.65
C GLU A 17 25.12 17.79 -18.05
N ASP A 18 25.77 17.19 -19.06
CA ASP A 18 25.69 17.61 -20.46
C ASP A 18 24.37 17.14 -21.10
N ILE A 19 23.31 17.86 -20.78
CA ILE A 19 21.92 17.61 -21.22
C ILE A 19 21.34 18.85 -21.88
N SER A 20 20.47 18.66 -22.86
CA SER A 20 19.72 19.74 -23.49
C SER A 20 18.22 19.44 -23.49
N LEU A 21 17.42 20.48 -23.31
CA LEU A 21 15.97 20.42 -23.47
C LEU A 21 15.65 20.33 -24.97
N ILE A 22 14.90 19.31 -25.39
CA ILE A 22 14.55 19.07 -26.79
C ILE A 22 13.05 19.24 -27.07
N GLY A 23 12.28 19.68 -26.11
CA GLY A 23 10.84 19.92 -26.22
C GLY A 23 10.03 19.38 -25.06
N THR A 24 8.73 19.28 -25.21
CA THR A 24 7.79 18.77 -24.22
C THR A 24 6.98 17.61 -24.78
N THR A 25 6.44 16.76 -23.89
CA THR A 25 5.49 15.71 -24.26
C THR A 25 4.07 16.29 -24.38
N GLU A 26 3.14 15.56 -24.97
CA GLU A 26 1.70 15.91 -25.02
C GLU A 26 1.09 16.15 -23.63
N HIS A 27 1.69 15.59 -22.58
CA HIS A 27 1.25 15.72 -21.19
C HIS A 27 2.00 16.80 -20.40
N GLY A 28 2.77 17.67 -21.09
CA GLY A 28 3.49 18.79 -20.48
C GLY A 28 4.79 18.44 -19.74
N TYR A 29 5.35 17.23 -19.94
CA TYR A 29 6.64 16.85 -19.36
C TYR A 29 7.79 17.25 -20.27
N ASP A 30 8.78 17.91 -19.72
CA ASP A 30 10.00 18.29 -20.46
C ASP A 30 10.77 17.04 -20.91
N ARG A 31 11.25 17.08 -22.16
CA ARG A 31 12.08 16.03 -22.74
C ARG A 31 13.51 16.54 -22.90
N TYR A 32 14.44 15.74 -22.42
CA TYR A 32 15.87 16.02 -22.46
C TYR A 32 16.61 15.04 -23.35
N SER A 33 17.68 15.51 -23.97
CA SER A 33 18.68 14.68 -24.66
C SER A 33 20.02 14.78 -23.92
N CYS A 34 20.68 13.65 -23.71
CA CYS A 34 22.02 13.61 -23.14
C CYS A 34 23.05 13.49 -24.25
N HIS A 35 24.00 14.41 -24.30
CA HIS A 35 25.09 14.41 -25.30
C HIS A 35 26.12 13.30 -25.05
N SER A 36 26.33 12.91 -23.79
CA SER A 36 27.25 11.84 -23.42
C SER A 36 26.77 10.43 -23.78
N CYS A 37 25.54 10.06 -23.44
CA CYS A 37 25.01 8.71 -23.71
C CYS A 37 24.01 8.65 -24.88
N ARG A 38 23.69 9.78 -25.50
CA ARG A 38 22.78 9.95 -26.65
C ARG A 38 21.35 9.44 -26.42
N ARG A 39 20.91 9.28 -25.15
CA ARG A 39 19.56 8.87 -24.78
C ARG A 39 18.69 10.07 -24.50
N THR A 40 17.41 9.94 -24.88
CA THR A 40 16.39 10.91 -24.50
C THR A 40 15.61 10.41 -23.28
N PHE A 41 15.20 11.35 -22.44
CA PHE A 41 14.50 11.04 -21.19
C PHE A 41 13.63 12.22 -20.74
N ASN A 42 12.76 11.99 -19.79
CA ASN A 42 11.99 12.98 -19.07
C ASN A 42 11.95 12.62 -17.57
N GLU A 43 11.28 13.41 -16.75
CA GLU A 43 11.21 13.17 -15.29
C GLU A 43 10.56 11.83 -14.91
N ARG A 44 9.74 11.24 -15.81
CA ARG A 44 9.12 9.92 -15.60
C ARG A 44 10.01 8.75 -16.01
N SER A 45 11.08 9.02 -16.77
CA SER A 45 12.01 7.99 -17.22
C SER A 45 12.64 7.26 -16.04
N LEU A 46 12.80 5.94 -16.17
CA LEU A 46 13.28 5.04 -15.11
C LEU A 46 12.39 4.98 -13.86
N SER A 47 11.26 5.66 -13.86
CA SER A 47 10.27 5.59 -12.78
C SER A 47 9.14 4.61 -13.11
N PRO A 48 8.35 4.18 -12.12
CA PRO A 48 7.14 3.39 -12.36
C PRO A 48 6.09 4.11 -13.22
N PHE A 49 6.22 5.43 -13.37
CA PHE A 49 5.30 6.27 -14.16
C PHE A 49 5.72 6.42 -15.62
N ASN A 50 6.85 5.84 -16.00
CA ASN A 50 7.28 5.83 -17.39
C ASN A 50 6.25 5.15 -18.29
N ARG A 51 6.05 5.68 -19.51
CA ARG A 51 5.10 5.21 -20.52
C ARG A 51 3.62 5.24 -20.10
N LEU A 52 3.24 6.11 -19.15
CA LEU A 52 1.84 6.42 -18.95
C LEU A 52 1.35 7.34 -20.07
N GLU A 53 0.25 6.97 -20.69
CA GLU A 53 -0.43 7.74 -21.74
C GLU A 53 -1.32 8.86 -21.18
N ILE A 54 -1.16 9.16 -19.88
CA ILE A 54 -1.91 10.16 -19.15
C ILE A 54 -1.02 10.81 -18.10
N GLN A 55 -1.44 11.94 -17.55
CA GLN A 55 -0.75 12.62 -16.46
C GLN A 55 -0.66 11.70 -15.23
N THR A 56 0.48 11.76 -14.53
CA THR A 56 0.78 10.89 -13.39
C THR A 56 -0.18 11.08 -12.23
N ASP A 57 -0.58 12.32 -11.96
CA ASP A 57 -1.52 12.69 -10.89
C ASP A 57 -2.91 12.10 -11.13
N ILE A 58 -3.39 12.12 -12.38
CA ILE A 58 -4.66 11.49 -12.77
C ILE A 58 -4.61 9.98 -12.54
N ALA A 59 -3.57 9.29 -13.01
CA ALA A 59 -3.43 7.86 -12.81
C ALA A 59 -3.38 7.48 -11.31
N LEU A 60 -2.66 8.27 -10.50
CA LEU A 60 -2.61 8.08 -9.06
C LEU A 60 -3.94 8.41 -8.37
N GLN A 61 -4.66 9.41 -8.84
CA GLN A 61 -5.99 9.76 -8.31
C GLN A 61 -6.99 8.63 -8.58
N VAL A 62 -7.00 8.04 -9.78
CA VAL A 62 -7.83 6.88 -10.13
C VAL A 62 -7.54 5.72 -9.18
N VAL A 63 -6.27 5.37 -8.98
CA VAL A 63 -5.86 4.29 -8.06
C VAL A 63 -6.25 4.61 -6.62
N ARG A 64 -6.09 5.86 -6.17
CA ARG A 64 -6.51 6.30 -4.85
C ARG A 64 -8.03 6.18 -4.67
N TRP A 65 -8.82 6.56 -5.66
CA TRP A 65 -10.28 6.45 -5.59
C TRP A 65 -10.73 4.99 -5.56
N TYR A 66 -10.12 4.12 -6.37
CA TYR A 66 -10.35 2.68 -6.30
C TYR A 66 -10.10 2.10 -4.90
N LEU A 67 -9.00 2.51 -4.25
CA LEU A 67 -8.65 2.04 -2.91
C LEU A 67 -9.53 2.64 -1.80
N ARG A 68 -10.00 3.87 -1.98
CA ARG A 68 -10.73 4.62 -0.94
C ARG A 68 -12.23 4.40 -1.01
N TYR A 69 -12.78 4.35 -2.21
CA TYR A 69 -14.21 4.26 -2.46
C TYR A 69 -14.53 2.90 -3.09
N LYS A 70 -15.73 2.39 -2.88
CA LYS A 70 -16.16 1.09 -3.44
C LYS A 70 -16.58 1.22 -4.91
N LEU A 71 -15.77 1.90 -5.72
CA LEU A 71 -16.01 2.10 -7.14
C LEU A 71 -15.51 0.91 -7.96
N SER A 72 -16.30 0.51 -8.96
CA SER A 72 -15.86 -0.44 -9.96
C SER A 72 -14.87 0.21 -10.93
N LEU A 73 -14.18 -0.60 -11.75
CA LEU A 73 -13.29 -0.06 -12.79
C LEU A 73 -14.05 0.76 -13.82
N ARG A 74 -15.32 0.39 -14.07
CA ARG A 74 -16.20 1.09 -15.03
C ARG A 74 -16.68 2.42 -14.45
N ASP A 75 -17.11 2.45 -13.20
CA ASP A 75 -17.50 3.70 -12.52
C ASP A 75 -16.36 4.73 -12.59
N LEU A 76 -15.12 4.28 -12.41
CA LEU A 76 -13.95 5.17 -12.50
C LEU A 76 -13.76 5.72 -13.92
N THR A 77 -13.94 4.89 -14.97
CA THR A 77 -13.85 5.38 -16.33
C THR A 77 -14.93 6.40 -16.65
N GLU A 78 -16.16 6.15 -16.24
CA GLU A 78 -17.31 7.05 -16.42
C GLU A 78 -17.09 8.39 -15.73
N LEU A 79 -16.71 8.39 -14.44
CA LEU A 79 -16.42 9.60 -13.67
C LEU A 79 -15.34 10.49 -14.27
N PHE A 80 -14.32 9.91 -14.91
CA PHE A 80 -13.27 10.70 -15.57
C PHE A 80 -13.66 11.13 -16.99
N GLN A 81 -14.44 10.32 -17.68
CA GLN A 81 -15.00 10.68 -18.98
C GLN A 81 -15.88 11.93 -18.91
N GLU A 82 -16.71 12.07 -17.86
CA GLU A 82 -17.48 13.29 -17.58
C GLU A 82 -16.60 14.57 -17.44
N ARG A 83 -15.31 14.40 -17.16
CA ARG A 83 -14.32 15.47 -17.05
C ARG A 83 -13.44 15.61 -18.28
N GLY A 84 -13.83 14.96 -19.39
CA GLY A 84 -13.09 14.97 -20.64
C GLY A 84 -11.82 14.14 -20.66
N ILE A 85 -11.62 13.26 -19.65
CA ILE A 85 -10.43 12.40 -19.55
C ILE A 85 -10.84 10.98 -19.93
N ILE A 86 -10.36 10.51 -21.08
CA ILE A 86 -10.81 9.23 -21.66
C ILE A 86 -9.73 8.17 -21.49
N PHE A 87 -10.09 7.05 -20.85
CA PHE A 87 -9.32 5.82 -20.76
C PHE A 87 -10.25 4.62 -20.54
N THR A 88 -9.76 3.42 -20.81
CA THR A 88 -10.56 2.20 -20.67
C THR A 88 -10.47 1.61 -19.27
N HIS A 89 -11.45 0.78 -18.90
CA HIS A 89 -11.40 0.05 -17.62
C HIS A 89 -10.23 -0.95 -17.54
N GLU A 90 -9.72 -1.44 -18.67
CA GLU A 90 -8.50 -2.26 -18.72
C GLU A 90 -7.24 -1.42 -18.42
N THR A 91 -7.21 -0.17 -18.87
CA THR A 91 -6.16 0.79 -18.49
C THR A 91 -6.15 1.00 -16.97
N VAL A 92 -7.33 1.21 -16.36
CA VAL A 92 -7.46 1.33 -14.89
C VAL A 92 -6.98 0.04 -14.20
N ARG A 93 -7.34 -1.13 -14.70
CA ARG A 93 -6.88 -2.43 -14.19
C ARG A 93 -5.35 -2.52 -14.21
N SER A 94 -4.73 -2.12 -15.33
CA SER A 94 -3.27 -2.15 -15.48
C SER A 94 -2.57 -1.23 -14.47
N TRP A 95 -3.10 -0.03 -14.21
CA TRP A 95 -2.59 0.89 -13.19
C TRP A 95 -2.71 0.33 -11.79
N ILE A 96 -3.85 -0.27 -11.46
CA ILE A 96 -4.08 -0.91 -10.15
C ILE A 96 -3.05 -2.02 -9.91
N LEU A 97 -2.86 -2.92 -10.89
CA LEU A 97 -1.90 -4.01 -10.77
C LEU A 97 -0.45 -3.51 -10.68
N LYS A 98 -0.13 -2.42 -11.35
CA LYS A 98 1.20 -1.79 -11.34
C LYS A 98 1.49 -1.01 -10.05
N PHE A 99 0.55 -0.17 -9.60
CA PHE A 99 0.83 0.81 -8.54
C PHE A 99 0.49 0.31 -7.14
N ILE A 100 -0.51 -0.57 -6.94
CA ILE A 100 -0.86 -1.05 -5.60
C ILE A 100 0.33 -1.74 -4.90
N PRO A 101 1.11 -2.63 -5.55
CA PRO A 101 2.29 -3.21 -4.90
C PRO A 101 3.32 -2.18 -4.47
N LEU A 102 3.55 -1.15 -5.29
CA LEU A 102 4.50 -0.07 -4.99
C LEU A 102 4.02 0.78 -3.82
N ILE A 103 2.75 1.19 -3.82
CA ILE A 103 2.11 1.94 -2.72
C ILE A 103 2.17 1.11 -1.43
N THR A 104 1.86 -0.19 -1.50
CA THR A 104 1.90 -1.08 -0.33
C THR A 104 3.31 -1.18 0.24
N LYS A 105 4.34 -1.33 -0.61
CA LYS A 105 5.73 -1.36 -0.19
C LYS A 105 6.14 -0.07 0.53
N GLU A 106 5.78 1.07 -0.03
CA GLU A 106 6.11 2.38 0.56
C GLU A 106 5.35 2.62 1.87
N LEU A 107 4.07 2.27 1.95
CA LEU A 107 3.31 2.37 3.19
C LEU A 107 3.88 1.48 4.30
N ARG A 108 4.34 0.28 3.96
CA ARG A 108 5.01 -0.61 4.94
C ARG A 108 6.33 0.00 5.42
N ARG A 109 7.14 0.56 4.51
CA ARG A 109 8.38 1.25 4.88
C ARG A 109 8.14 2.41 5.85
N ARG A 110 7.07 3.19 5.65
CA ARG A 110 6.71 4.32 6.52
C ARG A 110 6.24 3.91 7.91
N ARG A 111 5.83 2.67 8.11
CA ARG A 111 5.41 2.14 9.42
C ARG A 111 6.59 1.73 10.31
N PHE A 112 7.76 1.49 9.73
CA PHE A 112 8.94 1.06 10.46
C PHE A 112 9.30 2.07 11.56
N GLY A 113 9.40 1.60 12.82
CA GLY A 113 9.72 2.42 13.97
C GLY A 113 8.65 3.42 14.44
N LYS A 114 7.45 3.44 13.80
CA LYS A 114 6.38 4.41 14.12
C LYS A 114 5.16 3.80 14.81
N VAL A 115 5.17 2.51 15.04
CA VAL A 115 4.06 1.78 15.65
C VAL A 115 4.30 1.60 17.12
N GLY A 116 3.25 1.83 17.93
CA GLY A 116 3.28 1.65 19.38
C GLY A 116 3.45 0.17 19.78
N GLU A 117 3.89 -0.07 21.03
CA GLU A 117 4.21 -1.40 21.54
C GLU A 117 3.00 -2.17 22.10
N SER A 118 1.80 -1.60 22.02
CA SER A 118 0.53 -2.23 22.48
C SER A 118 -0.33 -2.54 21.27
N TRP A 119 -0.44 -3.82 20.91
CA TRP A 119 -1.13 -4.26 19.71
C TRP A 119 -2.49 -4.87 20.04
N TYR A 120 -3.50 -4.49 19.26
CA TYR A 120 -4.82 -5.09 19.23
C TYR A 120 -4.93 -5.92 17.96
N ILE A 121 -5.16 -7.22 18.12
CA ILE A 121 -5.06 -8.22 17.04
C ILE A 121 -6.41 -8.87 16.90
N ASP A 122 -6.92 -8.90 15.67
CA ASP A 122 -8.20 -9.48 15.32
C ASP A 122 -8.15 -10.15 13.95
N GLU A 123 -9.05 -11.08 13.69
CA GLU A 123 -9.26 -11.63 12.37
C GLU A 123 -10.74 -11.53 11.97
N THR A 124 -10.93 -11.05 10.75
CA THR A 124 -12.26 -10.91 10.15
C THR A 124 -12.41 -11.89 9.00
N TYR A 125 -13.57 -12.54 8.95
CA TYR A 125 -13.96 -13.37 7.82
C TYR A 125 -14.20 -12.50 6.59
N VAL A 126 -13.62 -12.86 5.45
CA VAL A 126 -13.80 -12.18 4.16
C VAL A 126 -13.90 -13.19 3.02
N ARG A 127 -14.77 -12.92 2.05
CA ARG A 127 -14.89 -13.74 0.85
C ARG A 127 -14.10 -13.11 -0.30
N VAL A 128 -13.14 -13.85 -0.85
CA VAL A 128 -12.28 -13.40 -1.96
C VAL A 128 -12.47 -14.33 -3.14
N LYS A 129 -12.98 -13.81 -4.26
CA LYS A 129 -13.27 -14.61 -5.47
C LYS A 129 -14.11 -15.86 -5.17
N GLY A 130 -15.14 -15.71 -4.34
CA GLY A 130 -16.03 -16.80 -3.95
C GLY A 130 -15.44 -17.80 -2.92
N LYS A 131 -14.19 -17.61 -2.48
CA LYS A 131 -13.53 -18.47 -1.48
C LYS A 131 -13.45 -17.76 -0.14
N ASP A 132 -13.67 -18.52 0.90
CA ASP A 132 -13.62 -18.05 2.28
C ASP A 132 -12.16 -17.85 2.72
N CYS A 133 -11.87 -16.69 3.27
CA CYS A 133 -10.56 -16.28 3.75
C CYS A 133 -10.68 -15.52 5.07
N TYR A 134 -9.57 -15.38 5.77
CA TYR A 134 -9.47 -14.65 7.02
C TYR A 134 -8.47 -13.50 6.87
N LEU A 135 -8.93 -12.29 7.15
CA LEU A 135 -8.10 -11.10 7.18
C LEU A 135 -7.60 -10.88 8.60
N TYR A 136 -6.37 -11.27 8.89
CA TYR A 136 -5.66 -10.93 10.12
C TYR A 136 -5.27 -9.47 10.09
N ARG A 137 -5.47 -8.78 11.20
CA ARG A 137 -5.17 -7.38 11.32
C ARG A 137 -4.67 -7.04 12.71
N ALA A 138 -3.71 -6.12 12.80
CA ALA A 138 -3.31 -5.53 14.06
C ALA A 138 -3.24 -4.01 13.93
N ILE A 139 -3.65 -3.32 15.00
CA ILE A 139 -3.52 -1.88 15.19
C ILE A 139 -2.84 -1.61 16.53
N ASP A 140 -2.20 -0.47 16.66
CA ASP A 140 -1.69 -0.02 17.95
C ASP A 140 -2.76 0.73 18.77
N ARG A 141 -2.37 1.21 19.96
CA ARG A 141 -3.26 1.95 20.87
C ARG A 141 -3.76 3.28 20.25
N GLN A 142 -3.00 3.86 19.35
CA GLN A 142 -3.34 5.11 18.65
C GLN A 142 -4.20 4.87 17.39
N GLY A 143 -4.51 3.61 17.06
CA GLY A 143 -5.24 3.23 15.86
C GLY A 143 -4.37 3.12 14.61
N ASN A 144 -3.04 3.27 14.72
CA ASN A 144 -2.15 3.09 13.58
C ASN A 144 -2.11 1.61 13.17
N SER A 145 -2.15 1.35 11.87
CA SER A 145 -2.06 -0.01 11.35
C SER A 145 -0.67 -0.60 11.59
N VAL A 146 -0.60 -1.66 12.37
CA VAL A 146 0.62 -2.47 12.58
C VAL A 146 0.92 -3.29 11.33
N ASP A 147 0.02 -4.20 10.98
CA ASP A 147 0.07 -4.99 9.72
C ASP A 147 -1.29 -5.60 9.41
N CYS A 148 -1.43 -6.14 8.18
CA CYS A 148 -2.56 -6.95 7.77
C CYS A 148 -2.10 -8.10 6.87
N MET A 149 -2.77 -9.25 6.99
CA MET A 149 -2.47 -10.45 6.20
C MET A 149 -3.73 -11.22 5.86
N LEU A 150 -3.90 -11.56 4.58
CA LEU A 150 -4.95 -12.47 4.14
C LEU A 150 -4.47 -13.92 4.27
N SER A 151 -5.30 -14.79 4.85
CA SER A 151 -5.03 -16.22 4.98
C SER A 151 -6.24 -17.06 4.58
N LYS A 152 -5.99 -18.22 4.00
CA LYS A 152 -7.03 -19.21 3.70
C LYS A 152 -7.45 -20.01 4.95
N THR A 153 -6.63 -20.00 5.99
CA THR A 153 -6.85 -20.77 7.22
C THR A 153 -6.85 -19.86 8.44
N ARG A 154 -7.62 -20.24 9.45
CA ARG A 154 -7.70 -19.63 10.78
C ARG A 154 -7.08 -20.57 11.80
N ASP A 155 -5.77 -20.71 11.73
CA ASP A 155 -5.02 -21.65 12.55
C ASP A 155 -3.78 -20.99 13.20
N MET A 156 -3.12 -21.73 14.07
CA MET A 156 -1.91 -21.29 14.76
C MET A 156 -0.76 -20.96 13.77
N LYS A 157 -0.67 -21.67 12.63
CA LYS A 157 0.37 -21.40 11.62
C LYS A 157 0.13 -20.04 10.96
N ALA A 158 -1.12 -19.72 10.65
CA ALA A 158 -1.51 -18.43 10.09
C ALA A 158 -1.25 -17.31 11.11
N ALA A 159 -1.65 -17.48 12.38
CA ALA A 159 -1.39 -16.51 13.44
C ALA A 159 0.11 -16.23 13.62
N LYS A 160 0.96 -17.27 13.66
CA LYS A 160 2.42 -17.12 13.73
C LYS A 160 2.99 -16.37 12.54
N ARG A 161 2.55 -16.73 11.31
CA ARG A 161 2.99 -16.06 10.08
C ARG A 161 2.65 -14.58 10.11
N PHE A 162 1.42 -14.24 10.55
CA PHE A 162 0.97 -12.87 10.70
C PHE A 162 1.82 -12.09 11.71
N LEU A 163 1.99 -12.61 12.93
CA LEU A 163 2.76 -11.96 13.98
C LEU A 163 4.24 -11.77 13.61
N LYS A 164 4.83 -12.75 12.94
CA LYS A 164 6.20 -12.64 12.40
C LYS A 164 6.29 -11.54 11.34
N GLY A 165 5.33 -11.47 10.44
CA GLY A 165 5.23 -10.40 9.44
C GLY A 165 5.11 -9.03 10.08
N ALA A 166 4.21 -8.87 11.05
CA ALA A 166 3.99 -7.63 11.78
C ALA A 166 5.28 -7.13 12.46
N ARG A 167 6.03 -8.02 13.11
CA ARG A 167 7.32 -7.68 13.71
C ARG A 167 8.35 -7.20 12.69
N ILE A 168 8.42 -7.84 11.52
CA ILE A 168 9.35 -7.45 10.45
C ILE A 168 8.97 -6.07 9.88
N VAL A 169 7.68 -5.85 9.63
CA VAL A 169 7.19 -4.59 9.03
C VAL A 169 7.38 -3.40 9.97
N THR A 170 7.18 -3.60 11.28
CA THR A 170 7.29 -2.51 12.27
C THR A 170 8.72 -2.32 12.78
N GLY A 171 9.59 -3.31 12.66
CA GLY A 171 10.92 -3.31 13.25
C GLY A 171 10.92 -3.37 14.77
N SER A 172 9.76 -3.61 15.41
CA SER A 172 9.60 -3.63 16.86
C SER A 172 8.78 -4.85 17.32
N ASN A 173 8.90 -5.18 18.59
CA ASN A 173 8.05 -6.17 19.26
C ASN A 173 6.94 -5.49 20.05
N ALA A 174 5.76 -6.12 20.11
CA ALA A 174 4.75 -5.73 21.08
C ALA A 174 5.25 -6.02 22.50
N LYS A 175 5.04 -5.09 23.43
CA LYS A 175 5.08 -5.36 24.87
C LYS A 175 3.76 -5.95 25.37
N ARG A 176 2.67 -5.61 24.69
CA ARG A 176 1.31 -6.08 24.98
C ARG A 176 0.59 -6.48 23.72
N ALA A 177 -0.06 -7.64 23.72
CA ALA A 177 -0.93 -8.11 22.66
C ALA A 177 -2.32 -8.39 23.23
N THR A 178 -3.36 -7.77 22.67
CA THR A 178 -4.76 -7.99 23.06
C THR A 178 -5.47 -8.69 21.91
N THR A 179 -6.17 -9.80 22.20
CA THR A 179 -6.92 -10.60 21.22
C THR A 179 -8.33 -10.93 21.71
N ASP A 180 -9.19 -11.46 20.84
CA ASP A 180 -10.56 -11.91 21.13
C ASP A 180 -10.64 -13.22 21.93
N GLY A 181 -9.52 -13.89 22.18
CA GLY A 181 -9.49 -15.14 22.94
C GLY A 181 -9.42 -16.40 22.08
N LEU A 182 -9.20 -16.27 20.76
CA LEU A 182 -8.99 -17.46 19.92
C LEU A 182 -7.85 -18.33 20.49
N PRO A 183 -8.06 -19.67 20.67
CA PRO A 183 -7.08 -20.57 21.32
C PRO A 183 -5.72 -20.64 20.64
N SER A 184 -5.61 -20.25 19.37
CA SER A 184 -4.35 -20.24 18.63
C SER A 184 -3.40 -19.10 19.04
N TYR A 185 -3.90 -17.98 19.61
CA TYR A 185 -3.09 -16.80 19.91
C TYR A 185 -2.11 -16.98 21.08
N PRO A 186 -2.47 -17.55 22.23
CA PRO A 186 -1.54 -17.60 23.38
C PRO A 186 -0.20 -18.25 23.03
N ARG A 187 -0.27 -19.38 22.32
CA ARG A 187 0.93 -20.10 21.89
C ARG A 187 1.65 -19.38 20.74
N ALA A 188 0.91 -18.85 19.76
CA ALA A 188 1.48 -18.09 18.63
C ALA A 188 2.23 -16.85 19.11
N ILE A 189 1.66 -16.08 20.04
CA ILE A 189 2.29 -14.89 20.63
C ILE A 189 3.58 -15.26 21.37
N ARG A 190 3.50 -16.27 22.26
CA ARG A 190 4.66 -16.73 23.03
C ARG A 190 5.83 -17.17 22.16
N GLU A 191 5.54 -17.92 21.09
CA GLU A 191 6.57 -18.48 20.22
C GLU A 191 7.12 -17.45 19.20
N THR A 192 6.33 -16.41 18.84
CA THR A 192 6.71 -15.46 17.80
C THR A 192 7.21 -14.12 18.35
N LEU A 193 6.51 -13.56 19.32
CA LEU A 193 6.84 -12.27 19.92
C LEU A 193 7.66 -12.42 21.20
N GLY A 194 7.64 -13.61 21.84
CA GLY A 194 8.44 -13.94 23.00
C GLY A 194 7.64 -14.07 24.30
N LYS A 195 8.27 -14.73 25.30
CA LYS A 195 7.62 -15.05 26.60
C LYS A 195 7.33 -13.80 27.47
N ARG A 196 7.99 -12.67 27.20
CA ARG A 196 7.83 -11.42 27.99
C ARG A 196 6.64 -10.58 27.53
N VAL A 197 6.00 -10.92 26.42
CA VAL A 197 4.84 -10.18 25.90
C VAL A 197 3.62 -10.46 26.75
N LEU A 198 3.02 -9.41 27.30
CA LEU A 198 1.78 -9.53 28.07
C LEU A 198 0.62 -9.80 27.11
N HIS A 199 0.11 -11.04 27.11
CA HIS A 199 -1.10 -11.37 26.36
C HIS A 199 -2.35 -11.08 27.21
N ARG A 200 -3.30 -10.35 26.64
CA ARG A 200 -4.62 -10.07 27.22
C ARG A 200 -5.72 -10.61 26.30
N VAL A 201 -6.72 -11.21 26.91
CA VAL A 201 -7.95 -11.59 26.21
C VAL A 201 -9.01 -10.59 26.63
N ASN A 202 -9.53 -9.81 25.68
CA ASN A 202 -10.60 -8.86 25.92
C ASN A 202 -11.39 -8.56 24.64
N ALA A 203 -12.57 -9.15 24.52
CA ALA A 203 -13.47 -8.98 23.38
C ALA A 203 -13.95 -7.53 23.20
N TYR A 204 -14.15 -6.79 24.31
CA TYR A 204 -14.65 -5.40 24.24
C TYR A 204 -13.62 -4.39 23.73
N LEU A 205 -12.32 -4.60 24.00
CA LEU A 205 -11.27 -3.70 23.50
C LEU A 205 -11.00 -3.88 21.99
N ILE A 206 -11.54 -4.94 21.40
CA ILE A 206 -11.45 -5.22 19.96
C ILE A 206 -12.47 -4.40 19.16
N ASN A 207 -13.49 -3.82 19.78
CA ASN A 207 -14.42 -2.89 19.12
C ASN A 207 -13.68 -1.70 18.46
N TYR A 208 -12.48 -1.36 18.90
CA TYR A 208 -11.59 -0.41 18.22
C TYR A 208 -11.16 -0.91 16.83
N THR A 209 -10.92 -2.21 16.69
CA THR A 209 -10.64 -2.84 15.40
C THR A 209 -11.89 -2.96 14.55
N GLU A 210 -13.07 -3.23 15.12
CA GLU A 210 -14.34 -3.35 14.39
C GLU A 210 -14.74 -2.06 13.68
N GLN A 211 -14.55 -0.89 14.29
CA GLN A 211 -14.82 0.40 13.62
C GLN A 211 -13.98 0.57 12.36
N SER A 212 -12.78 0.02 12.33
CA SER A 212 -11.88 0.08 11.18
C SER A 212 -12.16 -0.99 10.11
N HIS A 213 -13.02 -1.99 10.40
CA HIS A 213 -13.49 -3.01 9.44
C HIS A 213 -14.69 -2.54 8.61
N ARG A 214 -15.40 -1.48 8.99
CA ARG A 214 -16.57 -0.97 8.26
C ARG A 214 -16.37 -0.72 6.77
N PRO A 215 -15.18 -0.26 6.29
CA PRO A 215 -14.94 -0.09 4.86
C PRO A 215 -14.72 -1.40 4.09
N ILE A 216 -14.53 -2.54 4.77
CA ILE A 216 -14.12 -3.83 4.15
C ILE A 216 -15.33 -4.76 3.95
N LYS A 217 -16.43 -4.52 4.64
CA LYS A 217 -17.68 -5.29 4.54
C LYS A 217 -18.59 -4.81 3.42
#